data_269c7fdfb3ab3b14d75cd3d068ddb9d6
#
_entry.id   269c7fdfb3ab3b14d75cd3d068ddb9d6
#
_cell.length_a   1.000
_cell.length_b   1.000
_cell.length_c   1.000
_cell.angle_alpha   90.00
_cell.angle_beta   90.00
_cell.angle_gamma   90.00
#
_symmetry.space_group_name_H-M   'P 1'
#
loop_
_entity.id
_entity.type
_entity.pdbx_description
1 polymer ?
#
loop_
_entity_poly.entity_id
_entity_poly.type
_entity_poly.pdbx_seq_one_letter_code
_entity_poly.pdbx_strand_id
1 'polypeptide(L)'
;MAAVDADVLAVTGEILDCDGHLYMDPDVMAEIVGAAGASWIIDSLREYVGTAADLEAREQSRTDTWSVKGISALGSCDPADRVVALDTMGIHRQLLFPNTVLRELRTHTLAALGACRRYNDYVVDWTRRADDRARAVCQINMTDYDWALAELRRVVELGARGVLIPCAEPPADTSPASPRWDEFWRLLEESDTPAFIHIGAGGLASAEEDDPMLPARRWADAPSLRAVFPNRPGGEEKFGPFYVVVAHLAAEVYLTCLVMGGVFERFPSLRFGAIEFGASWLGPLCERLDRHAALLDKVGVRYPLLPSEYIRRNVRVTPQWVEPVDVLIERYGVAESYVFSTDYPHIEGGRHPVERFGEMTARVGADYTRAFFVENGQLLFP
;
A
#
# COMPACT_ATOMS: atom_id res chain seq x y z
N MET A 1 -25.92 -5.17 14.70
CA MET A 1 -24.53 -4.98 15.13
C MET A 1 -24.08 -6.28 15.78
N ALA A 2 -23.15 -7.00 15.19
CA ALA A 2 -22.43 -8.06 15.88
C ALA A 2 -21.70 -7.41 17.07
N ALA A 3 -21.67 -8.08 18.22
CA ALA A 3 -20.90 -7.59 19.36
C ALA A 3 -19.42 -7.62 18.94
N VAL A 4 -18.75 -6.48 19.00
CA VAL A 4 -17.30 -6.41 18.79
C VAL A 4 -16.65 -7.25 19.89
N ASP A 5 -15.70 -8.11 19.49
CA ASP A 5 -15.00 -8.99 20.41
C ASP A 5 -14.30 -8.16 21.51
N ALA A 6 -14.29 -8.67 22.75
CA ALA A 6 -13.71 -7.98 23.88
C ALA A 6 -12.21 -7.69 23.70
N ASP A 7 -11.50 -8.57 22.98
CA ASP A 7 -10.07 -8.40 22.72
C ASP A 7 -9.80 -7.26 21.70
N VAL A 8 -10.70 -7.07 20.73
CA VAL A 8 -10.65 -5.93 19.80
C VAL A 8 -11.00 -4.62 20.53
N LEU A 9 -11.98 -4.64 21.41
CA LEU A 9 -12.30 -3.46 22.23
C LEU A 9 -11.12 -3.04 23.11
N ALA A 10 -10.31 -3.98 23.59
CA ALA A 10 -9.13 -3.69 24.39
C ALA A 10 -8.02 -2.96 23.63
N VAL A 11 -7.98 -3.04 22.29
CA VAL A 11 -6.98 -2.34 21.46
C VAL A 11 -7.55 -1.13 20.72
N THR A 12 -8.85 -0.85 20.87
CA THR A 12 -9.47 0.34 20.28
C THR A 12 -8.76 1.62 20.75
N GLY A 13 -8.39 2.48 19.80
CA GLY A 13 -7.59 3.68 20.05
C GLY A 13 -6.07 3.46 20.05
N GLU A 14 -5.60 2.20 19.91
CA GLU A 14 -4.19 1.86 19.68
C GLU A 14 -3.95 1.28 18.27
N ILE A 15 -5.01 0.97 17.51
CA ILE A 15 -4.97 0.30 16.21
C ILE A 15 -4.11 1.07 15.22
N LEU A 16 -3.20 0.35 14.56
CA LEU A 16 -2.39 0.85 13.46
C LEU A 16 -2.97 0.32 12.14
N ASP A 17 -3.46 1.22 11.31
CA ASP A 17 -4.04 0.92 10.02
C ASP A 17 -2.98 1.11 8.93
N CYS A 18 -2.53 0.01 8.35
CA CYS A 18 -1.41 0.01 7.42
C CYS A 18 -1.81 0.27 5.96
N ASP A 19 -3.09 0.57 5.71
CA ASP A 19 -3.59 0.87 4.37
C ASP A 19 -4.85 1.72 4.40
N GLY A 20 -4.72 2.90 3.87
CA GLY A 20 -5.81 3.82 3.58
C GLY A 20 -5.40 4.75 2.44
N HIS A 21 -6.34 5.54 1.94
CA HIS A 21 -6.11 6.33 0.76
C HIS A 21 -6.40 7.81 0.95
N LEU A 22 -5.57 8.60 0.28
CA LEU A 22 -5.68 10.05 0.19
C LEU A 22 -6.24 10.43 -1.17
N TYR A 23 -7.38 11.11 -1.15
CA TYR A 23 -7.91 11.79 -2.32
C TYR A 23 -7.47 13.25 -2.32
N MET A 24 -7.34 13.83 -3.48
CA MET A 24 -7.03 15.24 -3.64
C MET A 24 -8.23 15.96 -4.25
N ASP A 25 -8.48 17.17 -3.78
CA ASP A 25 -9.38 18.08 -4.48
C ASP A 25 -8.94 18.20 -5.95
N PRO A 26 -9.87 18.23 -6.92
CA PRO A 26 -9.54 18.28 -8.35
C PRO A 26 -8.60 19.42 -8.75
N ASP A 27 -8.70 20.58 -8.10
CA ASP A 27 -7.84 21.71 -8.41
C ASP A 27 -6.43 21.52 -7.84
N VAL A 28 -6.31 20.97 -6.63
CA VAL A 28 -5.02 20.55 -6.05
C VAL A 28 -4.36 19.47 -6.91
N MET A 29 -5.14 18.49 -7.36
CA MET A 29 -4.65 17.45 -8.26
C MET A 29 -4.12 18.06 -9.56
N ALA A 30 -4.84 19.00 -10.16
CA ALA A 30 -4.40 19.69 -11.38
C ALA A 30 -3.10 20.45 -11.20
N GLU A 31 -2.87 21.08 -10.03
CA GLU A 31 -1.62 21.75 -9.70
C GLU A 31 -0.46 20.75 -9.54
N ILE A 32 -0.70 19.62 -8.90
CA ILE A 32 0.33 18.60 -8.67
C ILE A 32 0.71 17.92 -9.98
N VAL A 33 -0.25 17.41 -10.72
CA VAL A 33 -0.01 16.65 -11.95
C VAL A 33 0.41 17.57 -13.11
N GLY A 34 -0.16 18.77 -13.20
CA GLY A 34 0.16 19.75 -14.23
C GLY A 34 -0.09 19.22 -15.63
N ALA A 35 0.77 19.63 -16.58
CA ALA A 35 0.63 19.25 -18.00
C ALA A 35 0.88 17.75 -18.29
N ALA A 36 1.39 16.97 -17.34
CA ALA A 36 1.62 15.54 -17.47
C ALA A 36 0.37 14.69 -17.22
N GLY A 37 -0.71 15.32 -16.75
CA GLY A 37 -1.68 14.65 -15.95
C GLY A 37 -2.86 13.97 -16.60
N ALA A 38 -3.57 13.22 -15.78
CA ALA A 38 -4.80 12.51 -16.04
C ALA A 38 -5.99 13.47 -16.11
N SER A 39 -6.10 14.30 -17.18
CA SER A 39 -7.16 15.30 -17.34
C SER A 39 -8.56 14.71 -17.20
N TRP A 40 -8.77 13.48 -17.66
CA TRP A 40 -10.08 12.82 -17.59
C TRP A 40 -10.56 12.54 -16.16
N ILE A 41 -9.65 12.20 -15.22
CA ILE A 41 -10.00 12.01 -13.80
C ILE A 41 -10.35 13.37 -13.20
N ILE A 42 -9.51 14.37 -13.43
CA ILE A 42 -9.70 15.72 -12.90
C ILE A 42 -11.04 16.30 -13.38
N ASP A 43 -11.34 16.17 -14.68
CA ASP A 43 -12.57 16.67 -15.25
C ASP A 43 -13.80 15.94 -14.68
N SER A 44 -13.74 14.61 -14.55
CA SER A 44 -14.79 13.80 -13.94
C SER A 44 -15.05 14.18 -12.47
N LEU A 45 -13.98 14.42 -11.71
CA LEU A 45 -14.09 14.84 -10.31
C LEU A 45 -14.64 16.27 -10.19
N ARG A 46 -14.25 17.19 -11.08
CA ARG A 46 -14.81 18.55 -11.13
C ARG A 46 -16.32 18.58 -11.45
N GLU A 47 -16.78 17.65 -12.29
CA GLU A 47 -18.21 17.50 -12.57
C GLU A 47 -18.99 16.98 -11.36
N TYR A 48 -18.36 16.22 -10.48
CA TYR A 48 -19.03 15.60 -9.34
C TYR A 48 -18.92 16.42 -8.04
N VAL A 49 -17.73 16.91 -7.69
CA VAL A 49 -17.46 17.63 -6.44
C VAL A 49 -18.31 18.90 -6.34
N GLY A 50 -18.99 19.07 -5.22
CA GLY A 50 -19.91 20.19 -4.97
C GLY A 50 -21.31 20.02 -5.53
N THR A 51 -21.63 18.91 -6.20
CA THR A 51 -23.01 18.59 -6.58
C THR A 51 -23.87 18.25 -5.36
N ALA A 52 -25.18 18.27 -5.52
CA ALA A 52 -26.12 17.87 -4.45
C ALA A 52 -25.84 16.43 -3.97
N ALA A 53 -25.47 15.52 -4.87
CA ALA A 53 -25.13 14.15 -4.55
C ALA A 53 -23.82 14.03 -3.71
N ASP A 54 -22.79 14.81 -4.05
CA ASP A 54 -21.57 14.87 -3.26
C ASP A 54 -21.83 15.43 -1.87
N LEU A 55 -22.57 16.53 -1.77
CA LEU A 55 -22.90 17.18 -0.48
C LEU A 55 -23.71 16.25 0.44
N GLU A 56 -24.70 15.53 -0.11
CA GLU A 56 -25.49 14.54 0.62
C GLU A 56 -24.59 13.37 1.10
N ALA A 57 -23.71 12.86 0.24
CA ALA A 57 -22.78 11.81 0.59
C ALA A 57 -21.81 12.24 1.71
N ARG A 58 -21.27 13.47 1.65
CA ARG A 58 -20.40 14.03 2.69
C ARG A 58 -21.12 14.12 4.04
N GLU A 59 -22.37 14.57 4.06
CA GLU A 59 -23.17 14.63 5.28
C GLU A 59 -23.46 13.23 5.84
N GLN A 60 -23.81 12.28 4.98
CA GLN A 60 -24.00 10.89 5.36
C GLN A 60 -22.72 10.30 5.96
N SER A 61 -21.56 10.57 5.37
CA SER A 61 -20.27 10.06 5.85
C SER A 61 -19.92 10.54 7.28
N ARG A 62 -20.39 11.70 7.68
CA ARG A 62 -20.22 12.21 9.05
C ARG A 62 -21.04 11.45 10.09
N THR A 63 -22.16 10.85 9.68
CA THR A 63 -23.05 10.07 10.56
C THR A 63 -22.74 8.58 10.53
N ASP A 64 -22.24 8.07 9.40
CA ASP A 64 -21.81 6.69 9.22
C ASP A 64 -20.57 6.66 8.30
N THR A 65 -19.39 6.67 8.91
CA THR A 65 -18.09 6.75 8.23
C THR A 65 -17.88 5.61 7.23
N TRP A 66 -18.44 4.43 7.49
CA TRP A 66 -18.26 3.25 6.62
C TRP A 66 -19.22 3.21 5.43
N SER A 67 -20.28 4.01 5.42
CA SER A 67 -21.33 3.95 4.39
C SER A 67 -20.95 4.63 3.09
N VAL A 68 -20.04 5.60 3.14
CA VAL A 68 -19.60 6.39 1.98
C VAL A 68 -18.16 6.06 1.64
N LYS A 69 -17.89 5.94 0.35
CA LYS A 69 -16.57 5.60 -0.21
C LYS A 69 -16.12 6.67 -1.20
N GLY A 70 -14.83 6.67 -1.50
CA GLY A 70 -14.22 7.60 -2.47
C GLY A 70 -14.08 9.03 -1.94
N ILE A 71 -14.07 10.00 -2.86
CA ILE A 71 -13.75 11.40 -2.58
C ILE A 71 -14.72 12.09 -1.59
N SER A 72 -15.97 11.63 -1.49
CA SER A 72 -16.96 12.17 -0.57
C SER A 72 -16.89 11.59 0.86
N ALA A 73 -16.06 10.61 1.08
CA ALA A 73 -15.89 10.00 2.40
C ALA A 73 -15.24 10.99 3.39
N LEU A 74 -15.58 10.89 4.67
CA LEU A 74 -15.05 11.77 5.71
C LEU A 74 -13.53 11.71 5.77
N GLY A 75 -12.88 12.86 5.61
CA GLY A 75 -11.42 12.96 5.64
C GLY A 75 -10.71 12.39 4.42
N SER A 76 -11.41 12.12 3.30
CA SER A 76 -10.75 11.70 2.06
C SER A 76 -9.77 12.77 1.54
N CYS A 77 -10.15 14.04 1.57
CA CYS A 77 -9.33 15.17 1.10
C CYS A 77 -8.82 16.06 2.23
N ASP A 78 -9.51 16.16 3.34
CA ASP A 78 -9.18 17.07 4.44
C ASP A 78 -8.47 16.36 5.59
N PRO A 79 -7.28 16.84 6.04
CA PRO A 79 -6.52 16.19 7.11
C PRO A 79 -7.19 16.28 8.47
N ALA A 80 -7.90 17.36 8.79
CA ALA A 80 -8.59 17.48 10.07
C ALA A 80 -9.82 16.57 10.14
N ASP A 81 -10.60 16.49 9.06
CA ASP A 81 -11.71 15.54 8.95
C ASP A 81 -11.20 14.08 8.98
N ARG A 82 -9.96 13.80 8.49
CA ARG A 82 -9.37 12.46 8.59
C ARG A 82 -9.10 12.08 10.05
N VAL A 83 -8.63 12.99 10.87
CA VAL A 83 -8.43 12.72 12.30
C VAL A 83 -9.77 12.38 12.97
N VAL A 84 -10.84 13.10 12.63
CA VAL A 84 -12.20 12.78 13.11
C VAL A 84 -12.64 11.39 12.65
N ALA A 85 -12.38 11.03 11.41
CA ALA A 85 -12.70 9.70 10.89
C ALA A 85 -11.94 8.60 11.64
N LEU A 86 -10.63 8.78 11.88
CA LEU A 86 -9.81 7.83 12.65
C LEU A 86 -10.33 7.64 14.07
N ASP A 87 -10.70 8.72 14.76
CA ASP A 87 -11.29 8.64 16.10
C ASP A 87 -12.61 7.86 16.10
N THR A 88 -13.46 8.10 15.08
CA THR A 88 -14.73 7.39 14.92
C THR A 88 -14.53 5.89 14.65
N MET A 89 -13.48 5.53 13.90
CA MET A 89 -13.13 4.15 13.59
C MET A 89 -12.34 3.44 14.70
N GLY A 90 -11.92 4.17 15.75
CA GLY A 90 -11.07 3.64 16.84
C GLY A 90 -9.63 3.39 16.43
N ILE A 91 -9.14 4.06 15.38
CA ILE A 91 -7.81 3.91 14.79
C ILE A 91 -6.87 4.97 15.36
N HIS A 92 -5.70 4.54 15.86
CA HIS A 92 -4.70 5.45 16.39
C HIS A 92 -3.93 6.17 15.28
N ARG A 93 -3.39 5.42 14.33
CA ARG A 93 -2.65 5.94 13.17
C ARG A 93 -2.99 5.16 11.92
N GLN A 94 -2.86 5.84 10.77
CA GLN A 94 -3.10 5.25 9.46
C GLN A 94 -2.02 5.68 8.48
N LEU A 95 -1.53 4.73 7.66
CA LEU A 95 -0.77 5.03 6.46
C LEU A 95 -1.74 5.41 5.34
N LEU A 96 -1.38 6.42 4.55
CA LEU A 96 -2.18 6.89 3.43
C LEU A 96 -1.40 6.80 2.14
N PHE A 97 -1.90 5.97 1.24
CA PHE A 97 -1.37 5.83 -0.10
C PHE A 97 -2.08 6.77 -1.09
N PRO A 98 -1.40 7.18 -2.17
CA PRO A 98 -2.02 8.02 -3.17
C PRO A 98 -3.08 7.23 -3.95
N ASN A 99 -4.23 7.83 -4.18
CA ASN A 99 -5.25 7.28 -5.09
C ASN A 99 -4.98 7.65 -6.56
N THR A 100 -4.22 8.69 -6.77
CA THR A 100 -3.88 9.24 -8.08
C THR A 100 -2.39 9.52 -8.14
N VAL A 101 -1.89 9.98 -9.29
CA VAL A 101 -0.44 10.29 -9.49
C VAL A 101 0.45 9.04 -9.54
N LEU A 102 -0.12 7.84 -9.60
CA LEU A 102 0.65 6.57 -9.61
C LEU A 102 1.39 6.34 -10.94
N ARG A 103 0.86 6.85 -12.04
CA ARG A 103 1.51 6.77 -13.36
C ARG A 103 2.85 7.49 -13.38
N GLU A 104 2.95 8.60 -12.67
CA GLU A 104 4.13 9.45 -12.61
C GLU A 104 5.31 8.73 -11.94
N LEU A 105 5.06 7.75 -11.08
CA LEU A 105 6.10 6.90 -10.48
C LEU A 105 6.95 6.14 -11.50
N ARG A 106 6.41 5.86 -12.68
CA ARG A 106 7.00 4.98 -13.69
C ARG A 106 7.39 5.69 -14.98
N THR A 107 6.95 6.93 -15.14
CA THR A 107 7.21 7.69 -16.36
C THR A 107 8.49 8.50 -16.21
N HIS A 108 9.46 8.25 -17.10
CA HIS A 108 10.72 9.02 -17.13
C HIS A 108 10.57 10.28 -17.98
N THR A 109 9.90 11.29 -17.44
CA THR A 109 9.80 12.63 -18.03
C THR A 109 10.00 13.71 -16.97
N LEU A 110 10.51 14.88 -17.35
CA LEU A 110 10.63 16.00 -16.41
C LEU A 110 9.28 16.40 -15.78
N ALA A 111 8.20 16.26 -16.53
CA ALA A 111 6.86 16.55 -16.03
C ALA A 111 6.43 15.55 -14.94
N ALA A 112 6.66 14.26 -15.16
CA ALA A 112 6.34 13.21 -14.18
C ALA A 112 7.22 13.32 -12.92
N LEU A 113 8.52 13.51 -13.08
CA LEU A 113 9.44 13.73 -11.96
C LEU A 113 9.05 14.97 -11.16
N GLY A 114 8.64 16.06 -11.86
CA GLY A 114 8.12 17.27 -11.22
C GLY A 114 6.80 17.05 -10.49
N ALA A 115 5.90 16.23 -11.03
CA ALA A 115 4.64 15.87 -10.37
C ALA A 115 4.89 15.06 -9.09
N CYS A 116 5.76 14.05 -9.12
CA CYS A 116 6.16 13.31 -7.92
C CYS A 116 6.69 14.25 -6.82
N ARG A 117 7.53 15.23 -7.18
CA ARG A 117 8.09 16.19 -6.21
C ARG A 117 7.01 17.06 -5.59
N ARG A 118 6.09 17.61 -6.39
CA ARG A 118 4.96 18.43 -5.88
C ARG A 118 4.03 17.60 -5.00
N TYR A 119 3.76 16.35 -5.39
CA TYR A 119 3.00 15.43 -4.58
C TYR A 119 3.69 15.20 -3.22
N ASN A 120 4.98 14.94 -3.20
CA ASN A 120 5.75 14.73 -1.96
C ASN A 120 5.69 15.94 -1.02
N ASP A 121 5.82 17.16 -1.55
CA ASP A 121 5.68 18.38 -0.76
C ASP A 121 4.27 18.50 -0.15
N TYR A 122 3.24 18.21 -0.94
CA TYR A 122 1.85 18.22 -0.51
C TYR A 122 1.58 17.21 0.61
N VAL A 123 2.01 15.96 0.48
CA VAL A 123 1.68 14.91 1.47
C VAL A 123 2.48 15.04 2.76
N VAL A 124 3.67 15.60 2.73
CA VAL A 124 4.42 15.94 3.96
C VAL A 124 3.69 17.02 4.74
N ASP A 125 3.19 18.07 4.08
CA ASP A 125 2.37 19.10 4.74
C ASP A 125 1.04 18.53 5.23
N TRP A 126 0.39 17.71 4.43
CA TRP A 126 -0.86 17.04 4.79
C TRP A 126 -0.71 16.20 6.06
N THR A 127 0.37 15.41 6.18
CA THR A 127 0.68 14.60 7.37
C THR A 127 0.82 15.48 8.64
N ARG A 128 1.51 16.62 8.52
CA ARG A 128 1.65 17.57 9.65
C ARG A 128 0.29 18.12 10.09
N ARG A 129 -0.57 18.47 9.13
CA ARG A 129 -1.93 18.98 9.41
C ARG A 129 -2.88 17.94 9.99
N ALA A 130 -2.56 16.67 9.81
CA ALA A 130 -3.27 15.53 10.43
C ALA A 130 -2.63 15.09 11.77
N ASP A 131 -1.83 15.95 12.42
CA ASP A 131 -1.17 15.68 13.71
C ASP A 131 -0.35 14.37 13.73
N ASP A 132 0.26 14.00 12.59
CA ASP A 132 0.97 12.72 12.39
C ASP A 132 0.09 11.46 12.65
N ARG A 133 -1.22 11.64 12.77
CA ARG A 133 -2.20 10.56 12.94
C ARG A 133 -2.47 9.83 11.63
N ALA A 134 -2.56 10.56 10.54
CA ALA A 134 -2.66 10.04 9.18
C ALA A 134 -1.37 10.39 8.43
N ARG A 135 -0.59 9.37 8.11
CA ARG A 135 0.76 9.49 7.54
C ARG A 135 0.74 9.21 6.06
N ALA A 136 0.66 10.25 5.24
CA ALA A 136 0.70 10.10 3.80
C ALA A 136 2.13 9.79 3.32
N VAL A 137 2.26 8.75 2.51
CA VAL A 137 3.54 8.28 1.99
C VAL A 137 3.99 9.11 0.79
N CYS A 138 5.28 9.44 0.73
CA CYS A 138 5.90 10.06 -0.41
C CYS A 138 6.08 9.06 -1.56
N GLN A 139 6.26 9.55 -2.79
CA GLN A 139 6.50 8.72 -3.97
C GLN A 139 7.94 8.89 -4.44
N ILE A 140 8.63 7.78 -4.75
CA ILE A 140 9.95 7.82 -5.37
C ILE A 140 9.87 7.16 -6.75
N ASN A 141 10.03 7.97 -7.79
CA ASN A 141 10.20 7.47 -9.15
C ASN A 141 11.59 6.81 -9.27
N MET A 142 11.62 5.55 -9.67
CA MET A 142 12.87 4.77 -9.75
C MET A 142 13.34 4.53 -11.20
N THR A 143 12.87 5.33 -12.14
CA THR A 143 13.33 5.24 -13.54
C THR A 143 14.72 5.84 -13.76
N ASP A 144 15.19 6.68 -12.84
CA ASP A 144 16.53 7.26 -12.84
C ASP A 144 17.13 7.17 -11.42
N TYR A 145 18.31 6.56 -11.31
CA TYR A 145 18.96 6.31 -10.03
C TYR A 145 19.33 7.61 -9.28
N ASP A 146 19.94 8.57 -9.99
CA ASP A 146 20.44 9.78 -9.36
C ASP A 146 19.28 10.64 -8.86
N TRP A 147 18.21 10.72 -9.65
CA TRP A 147 17.00 11.40 -9.24
C TRP A 147 16.33 10.70 -8.03
N ALA A 148 16.20 9.39 -8.08
CA ALA A 148 15.57 8.61 -6.99
C ALA A 148 16.31 8.83 -5.66
N LEU A 149 17.64 8.75 -5.67
CA LEU A 149 18.45 8.94 -4.48
C LEU A 149 18.40 10.40 -3.97
N ALA A 150 18.45 11.37 -4.87
CA ALA A 150 18.35 12.78 -4.51
C ALA A 150 16.97 13.13 -3.91
N GLU A 151 15.90 12.61 -4.50
CA GLU A 151 14.54 12.83 -4.00
C GLU A 151 14.31 12.10 -2.67
N LEU A 152 14.81 10.87 -2.50
CA LEU A 152 14.73 10.17 -1.22
C LEU A 152 15.41 10.98 -0.11
N ARG A 153 16.64 11.48 -0.31
CA ARG A 153 17.31 12.35 0.66
C ARG A 153 16.45 13.55 1.02
N ARG A 154 15.90 14.20 0.00
CA ARG A 154 15.07 15.41 0.19
C ARG A 154 13.82 15.11 1.02
N VAL A 155 13.08 14.04 0.71
CA VAL A 155 11.84 13.74 1.45
C VAL A 155 12.11 13.26 2.88
N VAL A 156 13.20 12.53 3.11
CA VAL A 156 13.66 12.18 4.47
C VAL A 156 13.97 13.44 5.28
N GLU A 157 14.71 14.39 4.71
CA GLU A 157 15.00 15.68 5.36
C GLU A 157 13.72 16.50 5.64
N LEU A 158 12.70 16.40 4.78
CA LEU A 158 11.39 17.01 4.99
C LEU A 158 10.55 16.34 6.07
N GLY A 159 10.94 15.14 6.51
CA GLY A 159 10.24 14.36 7.52
C GLY A 159 9.18 13.40 6.96
N ALA A 160 9.43 12.82 5.78
CA ALA A 160 8.61 11.73 5.23
C ALA A 160 8.49 10.58 6.22
N ARG A 161 7.29 10.00 6.30
CA ARG A 161 6.99 8.86 7.19
C ARG A 161 7.03 7.50 6.49
N GLY A 162 7.29 7.50 5.21
CA GLY A 162 7.45 6.34 4.37
C GLY A 162 7.49 6.70 2.89
N VAL A 163 7.95 5.79 2.05
CA VAL A 163 8.05 6.02 0.61
C VAL A 163 7.43 4.87 -0.17
N LEU A 164 6.59 5.21 -1.14
CA LEU A 164 6.05 4.28 -2.14
C LEU A 164 7.01 4.21 -3.32
N ILE A 165 7.38 3.00 -3.71
CA ILE A 165 8.24 2.71 -4.85
C ILE A 165 7.50 1.82 -5.87
N PRO A 166 7.81 1.92 -7.18
CA PRO A 166 7.20 1.06 -8.19
C PRO A 166 7.71 -0.39 -8.06
N CYS A 167 6.85 -1.36 -8.41
CA CYS A 167 7.19 -2.78 -8.33
C CYS A 167 6.94 -3.56 -9.62
N ALA A 168 6.41 -2.93 -10.68
CA ALA A 168 6.09 -3.61 -11.94
C ALA A 168 7.31 -3.79 -12.84
N GLU A 169 8.25 -2.86 -12.77
CA GLU A 169 9.44 -2.84 -13.61
C GLU A 169 10.71 -2.78 -12.77
N PRO A 170 11.82 -3.36 -13.25
CA PRO A 170 13.09 -3.22 -12.57
C PRO A 170 13.52 -1.75 -12.48
N PRO A 171 13.90 -1.25 -11.29
CA PRO A 171 14.27 0.15 -11.10
C PRO A 171 15.49 0.52 -11.97
N ALA A 172 15.36 1.57 -12.79
CA ALA A 172 16.37 2.04 -13.75
C ALA A 172 17.00 0.86 -14.54
N ASP A 173 16.16 -0.04 -15.07
CA ASP A 173 16.53 -1.24 -15.84
C ASP A 173 17.49 -2.19 -15.10
N THR A 174 17.53 -2.14 -13.77
CA THR A 174 18.38 -3.01 -12.94
C THR A 174 17.57 -3.69 -11.84
N SER A 175 18.02 -4.88 -11.40
CA SER A 175 17.39 -5.55 -10.25
C SER A 175 17.39 -4.64 -9.02
N PRO A 176 16.31 -4.59 -8.23
CA PRO A 176 16.30 -3.89 -6.93
C PRO A 176 17.33 -4.47 -5.94
N ALA A 177 17.81 -5.69 -6.19
CA ALA A 177 18.86 -6.32 -5.39
C ALA A 177 20.29 -5.99 -5.88
N SER A 178 20.44 -5.26 -6.99
CA SER A 178 21.74 -4.83 -7.47
C SER A 178 22.45 -3.95 -6.43
N PRO A 179 23.78 -4.15 -6.19
CA PRO A 179 24.55 -3.26 -5.34
C PRO A 179 24.50 -1.77 -5.72
N ARG A 180 24.08 -1.45 -6.94
CA ARG A 180 23.82 -0.07 -7.36
C ARG A 180 22.79 0.61 -6.47
N TRP A 181 21.83 -0.15 -5.93
CA TRP A 181 20.76 0.38 -5.06
C TRP A 181 21.12 0.34 -3.57
N ASP A 182 22.31 -0.12 -3.18
CA ASP A 182 22.70 -0.26 -1.77
C ASP A 182 22.69 1.07 -1.01
N GLU A 183 23.02 2.19 -1.67
CA GLU A 183 22.95 3.51 -1.05
C GLU A 183 21.50 3.94 -0.79
N PHE A 184 20.58 3.60 -1.69
CA PHE A 184 19.16 3.86 -1.52
C PHE A 184 18.58 3.07 -0.34
N TRP A 185 18.87 1.75 -0.27
CA TRP A 185 18.40 0.91 0.82
C TRP A 185 19.03 1.30 2.16
N ARG A 186 20.30 1.67 2.17
CA ARG A 186 20.99 2.14 3.37
C ARG A 186 20.35 3.43 3.90
N LEU A 187 20.04 4.38 3.04
CA LEU A 187 19.42 5.63 3.46
C LEU A 187 18.05 5.39 4.11
N LEU A 188 17.23 4.49 3.56
CA LEU A 188 15.96 4.08 4.17
C LEU A 188 16.16 3.43 5.54
N GLU A 189 17.14 2.52 5.65
CA GLU A 189 17.46 1.87 6.92
C GLU A 189 17.96 2.86 7.98
N GLU A 190 18.92 3.72 7.64
CA GLU A 190 19.51 4.70 8.56
C GLU A 190 18.53 5.80 9.00
N SER A 191 17.59 6.16 8.15
CA SER A 191 16.53 7.14 8.46
C SER A 191 15.30 6.53 9.10
N ASP A 192 15.27 5.22 9.30
CA ASP A 192 14.11 4.48 9.82
C ASP A 192 12.85 4.64 8.96
N THR A 193 13.02 4.99 7.67
CA THR A 193 11.91 5.27 6.75
C THR A 193 11.47 3.99 6.03
N PRO A 194 10.25 3.48 6.23
CA PRO A 194 9.78 2.28 5.55
C PRO A 194 9.59 2.50 4.06
N ALA A 195 9.95 1.48 3.27
CA ALA A 195 9.62 1.42 1.86
C ALA A 195 8.35 0.59 1.64
N PHE A 196 7.53 1.02 0.71
CA PHE A 196 6.29 0.34 0.35
C PHE A 196 6.24 0.03 -1.14
N ILE A 197 5.72 -1.14 -1.47
CA ILE A 197 5.07 -1.41 -2.75
C ILE A 197 3.57 -1.52 -2.52
N HIS A 198 2.78 -1.10 -3.49
CA HIS A 198 1.33 -1.06 -3.39
C HIS A 198 0.70 -1.52 -4.70
N ILE A 199 -0.46 -2.17 -4.63
CA ILE A 199 -1.22 -2.51 -5.82
C ILE A 199 -1.51 -1.21 -6.63
N GLY A 200 -1.51 -1.28 -7.95
CA GLY A 200 -1.69 -0.07 -8.78
C GLY A 200 -0.42 0.76 -9.00
N ALA A 201 0.54 0.80 -8.06
CA ALA A 201 1.84 1.44 -8.26
C ALA A 201 2.74 0.69 -9.28
N GLY A 202 2.28 -0.43 -9.77
CA GLY A 202 2.95 -1.29 -10.72
C GLY A 202 2.45 -1.25 -12.16
N GLY A 203 1.49 -0.40 -12.51
CA GLY A 203 1.19 -0.24 -13.91
C GLY A 203 -0.09 -0.82 -14.48
N LEU A 204 -0.94 -1.33 -13.66
CA LEU A 204 -2.20 -1.91 -14.12
C LEU A 204 -3.32 -0.89 -14.31
N ALA A 205 -3.12 0.33 -13.88
CA ALA A 205 -4.09 1.42 -14.01
C ALA A 205 -4.25 1.93 -15.46
N SER A 206 -3.30 1.66 -16.37
CA SER A 206 -3.50 2.01 -17.77
C SER A 206 -3.99 0.80 -18.55
N ALA A 207 -5.22 0.86 -18.99
CA ALA A 207 -5.81 -0.12 -19.90
C ALA A 207 -5.08 -0.22 -21.28
N GLU A 208 -3.98 0.48 -21.45
CA GLU A 208 -3.32 0.70 -22.76
C GLU A 208 -1.90 0.15 -22.86
N GLU A 209 -1.22 -0.19 -21.74
CA GLU A 209 0.16 -0.68 -21.77
C GLU A 209 0.26 -2.12 -21.23
N ASP A 210 1.10 -2.95 -21.89
CA ASP A 210 1.44 -4.28 -21.37
C ASP A 210 2.29 -4.12 -20.09
N ASP A 211 1.90 -4.77 -19.01
CA ASP A 211 2.71 -4.84 -17.81
C ASP A 211 3.71 -6.00 -17.94
N PRO A 212 5.03 -5.72 -17.91
CA PRO A 212 6.04 -6.76 -18.08
C PRO A 212 6.07 -7.80 -16.96
N MET A 213 5.52 -7.47 -15.79
CA MET A 213 5.50 -8.35 -14.62
C MET A 213 4.26 -9.26 -14.58
N LEU A 214 3.22 -8.90 -15.31
CA LEU A 214 2.01 -9.69 -15.43
C LEU A 214 1.92 -10.34 -16.80
N PRO A 215 1.21 -11.45 -16.92
CA PRO A 215 0.89 -12.02 -18.21
C PRO A 215 0.34 -10.95 -19.13
N ALA A 216 0.87 -10.87 -20.34
CA ALA A 216 0.50 -9.84 -21.30
C ALA A 216 -1.02 -9.66 -21.36
N ARG A 217 -1.46 -8.41 -21.50
CA ARG A 217 -2.87 -8.01 -21.61
C ARG A 217 -3.72 -8.92 -22.51
N ARG A 218 -3.07 -9.54 -23.51
CA ARG A 218 -3.69 -10.53 -24.40
C ARG A 218 -4.29 -11.74 -23.67
N TRP A 219 -3.77 -12.10 -22.49
CA TRP A 219 -4.35 -13.16 -21.66
C TRP A 219 -5.71 -12.76 -21.06
N ALA A 220 -5.91 -11.48 -20.81
CA ALA A 220 -7.17 -10.92 -20.32
C ALA A 220 -8.08 -10.41 -21.46
N ASP A 221 -7.76 -10.71 -22.74
CA ASP A 221 -8.51 -10.24 -23.91
C ASP A 221 -9.82 -11.04 -24.13
N ALA A 222 -10.68 -11.01 -23.11
CA ALA A 222 -12.04 -11.55 -23.17
C ALA A 222 -12.98 -10.62 -22.39
N PRO A 223 -14.23 -10.40 -22.87
CA PRO A 223 -15.17 -9.53 -22.17
C PRO A 223 -15.40 -9.90 -20.69
N SER A 224 -15.43 -11.18 -20.38
CA SER A 224 -15.61 -11.71 -19.03
C SER A 224 -14.42 -11.39 -18.09
N LEU A 225 -13.23 -11.26 -18.63
CA LEU A 225 -12.02 -10.93 -17.87
C LEU A 225 -11.77 -9.43 -17.77
N ARG A 226 -12.39 -8.65 -18.65
CA ARG A 226 -12.30 -7.18 -18.67
C ARG A 226 -13.48 -6.50 -17.97
N ALA A 227 -14.44 -7.25 -17.45
CA ALA A 227 -15.56 -6.69 -16.70
C ALA A 227 -14.98 -5.84 -15.55
N VAL A 228 -15.38 -4.58 -15.49
CA VAL A 228 -14.95 -3.64 -14.44
C VAL A 228 -16.15 -3.25 -13.61
N PHE A 229 -15.91 -2.85 -12.38
CA PHE A 229 -16.96 -2.26 -11.56
C PHE A 229 -17.52 -1.03 -12.26
N PRO A 230 -18.84 -0.78 -12.13
CA PRO A 230 -19.46 0.39 -12.74
C PRO A 230 -18.75 1.65 -12.23
N ASN A 231 -18.46 2.56 -13.16
CA ASN A 231 -17.86 3.84 -12.86
C ASN A 231 -18.73 4.57 -11.84
N ARG A 232 -18.20 4.77 -10.64
CA ARG A 232 -18.84 5.58 -9.59
C ARG A 232 -17.95 6.77 -9.32
N PRO A 233 -18.50 7.94 -8.97
CA PRO A 233 -17.70 9.06 -8.53
C PRO A 233 -16.81 8.64 -7.35
N GLY A 234 -15.50 8.86 -7.46
CA GLY A 234 -14.51 8.37 -6.50
C GLY A 234 -14.12 6.91 -6.65
N GLY A 235 -14.59 6.20 -7.69
CA GLY A 235 -14.16 4.86 -8.07
C GLY A 235 -13.26 4.93 -9.30
N GLU A 236 -12.03 5.34 -9.11
CA GLU A 236 -11.00 5.38 -10.16
C GLU A 236 -10.41 4.01 -10.44
N GLU A 237 -10.57 3.07 -9.51
CA GLU A 237 -10.07 1.71 -9.65
C GLU A 237 -10.88 0.95 -10.69
N LYS A 238 -10.19 0.50 -11.72
CA LYS A 238 -10.75 -0.32 -12.79
C LYS A 238 -10.24 -1.74 -12.67
N PHE A 239 -10.86 -2.54 -11.81
CA PHE A 239 -10.50 -3.93 -11.64
C PHE A 239 -11.30 -4.84 -12.57
N GLY A 240 -10.60 -5.71 -13.30
CA GLY A 240 -11.20 -6.86 -13.95
C GLY A 240 -10.96 -8.13 -13.14
N PRO A 241 -11.79 -9.18 -13.35
CA PRO A 241 -11.64 -10.46 -12.65
C PRO A 241 -10.26 -11.09 -12.77
N PHE A 242 -9.60 -10.92 -13.92
CA PHE A 242 -8.24 -11.40 -14.13
C PHE A 242 -7.25 -10.68 -13.22
N TYR A 243 -7.32 -9.36 -13.21
CA TYR A 243 -6.38 -8.51 -12.48
C TYR A 243 -6.40 -8.78 -10.96
N VAL A 244 -7.58 -8.77 -10.36
CA VAL A 244 -7.73 -8.99 -8.91
C VAL A 244 -7.06 -10.29 -8.45
N VAL A 245 -7.06 -11.32 -9.32
CA VAL A 245 -6.47 -12.63 -8.98
C VAL A 245 -4.96 -12.66 -9.14
N VAL A 246 -4.38 -11.91 -10.11
CA VAL A 246 -2.95 -12.05 -10.45
C VAL A 246 -2.08 -10.88 -9.98
N ALA A 247 -2.65 -9.81 -9.46
CA ALA A 247 -1.93 -8.59 -9.06
C ALA A 247 -0.81 -8.84 -8.03
N HIS A 248 -1.00 -9.83 -7.15
CA HIS A 248 0.00 -10.21 -6.14
C HIS A 248 1.32 -10.72 -6.74
N LEU A 249 1.33 -11.17 -8.01
CA LEU A 249 2.55 -11.68 -8.65
C LEU A 249 3.66 -10.61 -8.71
N ALA A 250 3.32 -9.35 -8.84
CA ALA A 250 4.29 -8.25 -8.79
C ALA A 250 5.01 -8.21 -7.43
N ALA A 251 4.26 -8.32 -6.33
CA ALA A 251 4.83 -8.37 -4.98
C ALA A 251 5.69 -9.64 -4.76
N GLU A 252 5.24 -10.81 -5.25
CA GLU A 252 6.03 -12.05 -5.15
C GLU A 252 7.37 -11.93 -5.86
N VAL A 253 7.39 -11.39 -7.07
CA VAL A 253 8.64 -11.20 -7.84
C VAL A 253 9.54 -10.20 -7.15
N TYR A 254 9.00 -9.06 -6.71
CA TYR A 254 9.78 -8.02 -6.06
C TYR A 254 10.42 -8.53 -4.75
N LEU A 255 9.64 -9.15 -3.87
CA LEU A 255 10.15 -9.73 -2.63
C LEU A 255 11.14 -10.87 -2.88
N THR A 256 10.93 -11.70 -3.89
CA THR A 256 11.91 -12.71 -4.28
C THR A 256 13.26 -12.08 -4.63
N CYS A 257 13.25 -10.95 -5.36
CA CYS A 257 14.49 -10.22 -5.66
C CYS A 257 15.15 -9.68 -4.38
N LEU A 258 14.41 -9.08 -3.46
CA LEU A 258 14.99 -8.53 -2.23
C LEU A 258 15.54 -9.61 -1.31
N VAL A 259 14.79 -10.70 -1.11
CA VAL A 259 15.15 -11.80 -0.21
C VAL A 259 16.33 -12.60 -0.79
N MET A 260 16.15 -13.17 -1.99
CA MET A 260 17.17 -14.04 -2.59
C MET A 260 18.39 -13.26 -3.10
N GLY A 261 18.21 -11.98 -3.43
CA GLY A 261 19.29 -11.06 -3.78
C GLY A 261 20.04 -10.47 -2.57
N GLY A 262 19.65 -10.85 -1.34
CA GLY A 262 20.37 -10.51 -0.11
C GLY A 262 20.25 -9.05 0.33
N VAL A 263 19.20 -8.34 -0.07
CA VAL A 263 18.96 -6.94 0.37
C VAL A 263 18.73 -6.93 1.88
N PHE A 264 17.85 -7.77 2.41
CA PHE A 264 17.57 -7.85 3.85
C PHE A 264 18.72 -8.44 4.67
N GLU A 265 19.68 -9.11 4.05
CA GLU A 265 20.94 -9.50 4.72
C GLU A 265 21.88 -8.30 4.85
N ARG A 266 22.02 -7.49 3.79
CA ARG A 266 22.85 -6.28 3.81
C ARG A 266 22.27 -5.15 4.64
N PHE A 267 20.93 -5.09 4.72
CA PHE A 267 20.17 -4.05 5.43
C PHE A 267 19.17 -4.71 6.40
N PRO A 268 19.64 -5.23 7.55
CA PRO A 268 18.82 -6.05 8.43
C PRO A 268 17.68 -5.31 9.14
N SER A 269 17.80 -4.00 9.28
CA SER A 269 16.75 -3.15 9.90
C SER A 269 15.84 -2.46 8.87
N LEU A 270 16.03 -2.73 7.57
CA LEU A 270 15.18 -2.17 6.52
C LEU A 270 13.71 -2.60 6.72
N ARG A 271 12.82 -1.61 6.74
CA ARG A 271 11.37 -1.79 6.94
C ARG A 271 10.66 -1.81 5.60
N PHE A 272 9.85 -2.83 5.34
CA PHE A 272 9.22 -3.01 4.05
C PHE A 272 7.75 -3.43 4.16
N GLY A 273 6.88 -2.77 3.39
CA GLY A 273 5.47 -3.11 3.29
C GLY A 273 5.08 -3.52 1.86
N ALA A 274 4.37 -4.64 1.72
CA ALA A 274 3.67 -5.00 0.48
C ALA A 274 2.17 -4.88 0.72
N ILE A 275 1.60 -3.76 0.26
CA ILE A 275 0.31 -3.25 0.69
C ILE A 275 -0.76 -3.48 -0.38
N GLU A 276 -1.94 -3.91 0.05
CA GLU A 276 -3.14 -4.20 -0.75
C GLU A 276 -3.00 -5.36 -1.77
N PHE A 277 -1.90 -6.10 -1.76
CA PHE A 277 -1.76 -7.29 -2.60
C PHE A 277 -2.48 -8.53 -2.04
N GLY A 278 -3.16 -8.40 -0.91
CA GLY A 278 -3.64 -9.53 -0.11
C GLY A 278 -2.51 -10.26 0.62
N ALA A 279 -2.85 -11.34 1.29
CA ALA A 279 -1.92 -12.08 2.15
C ALA A 279 -1.80 -13.57 1.82
N SER A 280 -2.76 -14.15 1.08
CA SER A 280 -2.81 -15.59 0.77
C SER A 280 -1.62 -16.13 -0.02
N TRP A 281 -0.89 -15.27 -0.71
CA TRP A 281 0.30 -15.61 -1.50
C TRP A 281 1.59 -15.71 -0.66
N LEU A 282 1.65 -15.04 0.50
CA LEU A 282 2.89 -14.89 1.29
C LEU A 282 3.37 -16.22 1.89
N GLY A 283 2.49 -16.98 2.52
CA GLY A 283 2.84 -18.27 3.10
C GLY A 283 3.41 -19.28 2.09
N PRO A 284 2.74 -19.51 0.95
CA PRO A 284 3.28 -20.30 -0.16
C PRO A 284 4.62 -19.77 -0.69
N LEU A 285 4.81 -18.44 -0.76
CA LEU A 285 6.08 -17.86 -1.16
C LEU A 285 7.18 -18.23 -0.17
N CYS A 286 6.96 -18.06 1.13
CA CYS A 286 7.92 -18.43 2.18
C CYS A 286 8.36 -19.90 2.05
N GLU A 287 7.40 -20.82 1.91
CA GLU A 287 7.73 -22.23 1.71
C GLU A 287 8.55 -22.49 0.45
N ARG A 288 8.23 -21.84 -0.66
CA ARG A 288 8.99 -21.99 -1.91
C ARG A 288 10.43 -21.47 -1.75
N LEU A 289 10.59 -20.31 -1.16
CA LEU A 289 11.89 -19.68 -0.96
C LEU A 289 12.80 -20.54 -0.08
N ASP A 290 12.30 -21.06 1.05
CA ASP A 290 13.07 -21.91 1.97
C ASP A 290 13.51 -23.23 1.31
N ARG A 291 12.59 -23.87 0.58
CA ARG A 291 12.91 -25.13 -0.13
C ARG A 291 13.93 -24.91 -1.25
N HIS A 292 13.85 -23.80 -1.97
CA HIS A 292 14.81 -23.49 -3.04
C HIS A 292 16.16 -23.03 -2.46
N ALA A 293 16.20 -22.33 -1.34
CA ALA A 293 17.46 -22.01 -0.64
C ALA A 293 18.20 -23.30 -0.25
N ALA A 294 17.50 -24.29 0.29
CA ALA A 294 18.08 -25.60 0.60
C ALA A 294 18.60 -26.36 -0.64
N LEU A 295 17.95 -26.17 -1.81
CA LEU A 295 18.44 -26.71 -3.07
C LEU A 295 19.71 -25.98 -3.55
N LEU A 296 19.73 -24.65 -3.45
CA LEU A 296 20.83 -23.79 -3.88
C LEU A 296 22.10 -24.00 -3.02
N ASP A 297 21.98 -24.38 -1.75
CA ASP A 297 23.14 -24.75 -0.91
C ASP A 297 23.96 -25.89 -1.54
N LYS A 298 23.32 -26.82 -2.27
CA LYS A 298 24.02 -27.91 -2.96
C LYS A 298 24.95 -27.43 -4.08
N VAL A 299 24.74 -26.22 -4.60
CA VAL A 299 25.57 -25.59 -5.63
C VAL A 299 26.39 -24.40 -5.08
N GLY A 300 26.46 -24.29 -3.74
CA GLY A 300 27.31 -23.32 -3.06
C GLY A 300 26.71 -21.94 -2.82
N VAL A 301 25.41 -21.74 -3.12
CA VAL A 301 24.70 -20.49 -2.80
C VAL A 301 24.05 -20.66 -1.42
N ARG A 302 24.49 -19.86 -0.46
CA ARG A 302 24.08 -19.98 0.95
C ARG A 302 23.47 -18.70 1.46
N TYR A 303 22.45 -18.85 2.29
CA TYR A 303 21.80 -17.76 3.02
C TYR A 303 22.07 -17.95 4.51
N PRO A 304 22.51 -16.90 5.26
CA PRO A 304 22.73 -16.98 6.70
C PRO A 304 21.49 -17.32 7.51
N LEU A 305 20.34 -16.81 7.09
CA LEU A 305 19.01 -17.11 7.63
C LEU A 305 18.17 -17.85 6.59
N LEU A 306 17.11 -18.51 7.02
CA LEU A 306 16.08 -18.97 6.09
C LEU A 306 15.41 -17.77 5.41
N PRO A 307 15.11 -17.84 4.12
CA PRO A 307 14.38 -16.78 3.42
C PRO A 307 13.12 -16.30 4.11
N SER A 308 12.35 -17.20 4.71
CA SER A 308 11.17 -16.85 5.50
C SER A 308 11.49 -16.04 6.77
N GLU A 309 12.68 -16.18 7.36
CA GLU A 309 13.10 -15.40 8.53
C GLU A 309 13.37 -13.93 8.15
N TYR A 310 13.90 -13.66 6.95
CA TYR A 310 14.00 -12.28 6.44
C TYR A 310 12.64 -11.65 6.26
N ILE A 311 11.66 -12.40 5.72
CA ILE A 311 10.28 -11.91 5.55
C ILE A 311 9.68 -11.57 6.92
N ARG A 312 9.73 -12.45 7.90
CA ARG A 312 9.20 -12.19 9.24
C ARG A 312 9.84 -10.96 9.90
N ARG A 313 11.15 -10.78 9.73
CA ARG A 313 11.88 -9.64 10.29
C ARG A 313 11.56 -8.32 9.62
N ASN A 314 11.55 -8.30 8.29
CA ASN A 314 11.59 -7.06 7.51
C ASN A 314 10.27 -6.69 6.82
N VAL A 315 9.35 -7.64 6.62
CA VAL A 315 8.20 -7.45 5.72
C VAL A 315 6.87 -7.51 6.44
N ARG A 316 5.97 -6.60 6.09
CA ARG A 316 4.56 -6.64 6.48
C ARG A 316 3.68 -6.61 5.25
N VAL A 317 2.56 -7.35 5.31
CA VAL A 317 1.56 -7.41 4.25
C VAL A 317 0.16 -7.16 4.81
N THR A 318 -0.68 -6.51 4.04
CA THR A 318 -2.07 -6.25 4.40
C THR A 318 -2.98 -7.30 3.75
N PRO A 319 -3.69 -8.12 4.55
CA PRO A 319 -4.72 -9.01 4.02
C PRO A 319 -5.89 -8.20 3.47
N GLN A 320 -6.49 -8.68 2.38
CA GLN A 320 -7.80 -8.19 1.98
C GLN A 320 -8.87 -8.66 2.97
N TRP A 321 -9.91 -7.83 3.19
CA TRP A 321 -10.95 -8.09 4.19
C TRP A 321 -11.70 -9.43 4.00
N VAL A 322 -11.61 -10.07 2.83
CA VAL A 322 -12.22 -11.36 2.52
C VAL A 322 -11.33 -12.57 2.87
N GLU A 323 -10.04 -12.35 3.12
CA GLU A 323 -9.07 -13.43 3.34
C GLU A 323 -9.14 -13.98 4.77
N PRO A 324 -9.08 -15.31 4.93
CA PRO A 324 -9.14 -15.97 6.24
C PRO A 324 -7.77 -15.97 6.92
N VAL A 325 -7.42 -14.87 7.59
CA VAL A 325 -6.09 -14.68 8.21
C VAL A 325 -5.78 -15.75 9.25
N ASP A 326 -6.76 -16.18 10.04
CA ASP A 326 -6.66 -17.26 11.00
C ASP A 326 -6.18 -18.59 10.34
N VAL A 327 -6.77 -18.95 9.22
CA VAL A 327 -6.39 -20.16 8.46
C VAL A 327 -4.99 -20.01 7.84
N LEU A 328 -4.64 -18.82 7.36
CA LEU A 328 -3.31 -18.57 6.79
C LEU A 328 -2.20 -18.73 7.84
N ILE A 329 -2.45 -18.23 9.06
CA ILE A 329 -1.52 -18.35 10.18
C ILE A 329 -1.37 -19.80 10.62
N GLU A 330 -2.48 -20.49 10.83
CA GLU A 330 -2.47 -21.89 11.23
C GLU A 330 -1.66 -22.75 10.23
N ARG A 331 -1.79 -22.44 8.94
CA ARG A 331 -1.16 -23.24 7.89
C ARG A 331 0.31 -22.92 7.68
N TYR A 332 0.70 -21.66 7.70
CA TYR A 332 2.02 -21.20 7.24
C TYR A 332 2.89 -20.59 8.35
N GLY A 333 2.32 -20.20 9.46
CA GLY A 333 3.06 -19.74 10.64
C GLY A 333 3.85 -18.45 10.46
N VAL A 334 3.46 -17.54 9.54
CA VAL A 334 4.11 -16.24 9.31
C VAL A 334 3.30 -15.10 9.94
N ALA A 335 2.83 -15.32 11.15
CA ALA A 335 1.91 -14.45 11.87
C ALA A 335 2.40 -13.01 12.04
N GLU A 336 3.70 -12.83 12.20
CA GLU A 336 4.35 -11.52 12.40
C GLU A 336 4.25 -10.63 11.15
N SER A 337 4.07 -11.23 9.98
CA SER A 337 4.03 -10.49 8.72
C SER A 337 2.66 -9.93 8.37
N TYR A 338 1.58 -10.39 9.00
CA TYR A 338 0.24 -9.89 8.72
C TYR A 338 -0.10 -8.70 9.62
N VAL A 339 -0.62 -7.62 9.01
CA VAL A 339 -0.99 -6.37 9.69
C VAL A 339 -2.39 -5.93 9.30
N PHE A 340 -3.04 -5.21 10.20
CA PHE A 340 -4.37 -4.67 9.97
C PHE A 340 -4.38 -3.56 8.91
N SER A 341 -5.45 -3.54 8.11
CA SER A 341 -5.73 -2.47 7.16
C SER A 341 -7.23 -2.30 6.93
N THR A 342 -7.64 -1.08 6.63
CA THR A 342 -9.03 -0.75 6.29
C THR A 342 -9.25 -0.53 4.80
N ASP A 343 -8.20 -0.14 4.09
CA ASP A 343 -8.29 0.35 2.72
C ASP A 343 -9.32 1.50 2.57
N TYR A 344 -9.47 2.30 3.64
CA TYR A 344 -10.43 3.40 3.66
C TYR A 344 -9.89 4.63 2.89
N PRO A 345 -10.67 5.25 2.01
CA PRO A 345 -12.09 5.03 1.74
C PRO A 345 -12.38 4.28 0.41
N HIS A 346 -11.51 3.37 -0.03
CA HIS A 346 -11.77 2.56 -1.22
C HIS A 346 -13.00 1.65 -1.06
N ILE A 347 -13.63 1.33 -2.19
CA ILE A 347 -14.87 0.54 -2.19
C ILE A 347 -14.60 -0.92 -1.80
N GLU A 348 -13.44 -1.45 -2.12
CA GLU A 348 -12.98 -2.80 -1.84
C GLU A 348 -12.60 -3.04 -0.38
N GLY A 349 -12.34 -1.99 0.41
CA GLY A 349 -11.98 -2.09 1.82
C GLY A 349 -13.08 -2.58 2.77
N GLY A 350 -14.28 -2.88 2.26
CA GLY A 350 -15.39 -3.38 3.08
C GLY A 350 -16.02 -2.29 3.96
N ARG A 351 -16.92 -2.70 4.88
CA ARG A 351 -17.65 -1.77 5.74
C ARG A 351 -17.29 -1.84 7.21
N HIS A 352 -16.84 -2.96 7.70
CA HIS A 352 -16.54 -3.20 9.13
C HIS A 352 -15.30 -4.08 9.27
N PRO A 353 -14.14 -3.62 8.76
CA PRO A 353 -12.92 -4.44 8.76
C PRO A 353 -12.43 -4.75 10.19
N VAL A 354 -12.62 -3.84 11.14
CA VAL A 354 -12.20 -4.03 12.54
C VAL A 354 -12.93 -5.22 13.16
N GLU A 355 -14.26 -5.28 13.04
CA GLU A 355 -15.05 -6.38 13.58
C GLU A 355 -14.71 -7.70 12.88
N ARG A 356 -14.59 -7.67 11.55
CA ARG A 356 -14.33 -8.88 10.78
C ARG A 356 -12.96 -9.49 11.06
N PHE A 357 -11.90 -8.70 11.08
CA PHE A 357 -10.57 -9.18 11.44
C PHE A 357 -10.49 -9.55 12.92
N GLY A 358 -11.23 -8.86 13.79
CA GLY A 358 -11.34 -9.21 15.19
C GLY A 358 -11.90 -10.61 15.40
N GLU A 359 -12.98 -10.98 14.69
CA GLU A 359 -13.54 -12.34 14.72
C GLU A 359 -12.55 -13.41 14.25
N MET A 360 -11.68 -13.09 13.26
CA MET A 360 -10.67 -14.02 12.77
C MET A 360 -9.50 -14.15 13.76
N THR A 361 -8.96 -13.04 14.22
CA THR A 361 -7.79 -13.02 15.11
C THR A 361 -8.10 -13.63 16.47
N ALA A 362 -9.31 -13.44 16.99
CA ALA A 362 -9.78 -14.07 18.23
C ALA A 362 -9.74 -15.61 18.18
N ARG A 363 -9.92 -16.24 17.00
CA ARG A 363 -9.77 -17.69 16.84
C ARG A 363 -8.33 -18.15 17.00
N VAL A 364 -7.37 -17.29 16.69
CA VAL A 364 -5.93 -17.55 16.91
C VAL A 364 -5.55 -17.33 18.37
N GLY A 365 -6.11 -16.30 19.01
CA GLY A 365 -5.93 -15.96 20.41
C GLY A 365 -5.77 -14.46 20.65
N ALA A 366 -6.02 -14.03 21.89
CA ALA A 366 -6.00 -12.61 22.29
C ALA A 366 -4.64 -11.94 22.03
N ASP A 367 -3.55 -12.64 22.31
CA ASP A 367 -2.18 -12.11 22.06
C ASP A 367 -1.99 -11.82 20.57
N TYR A 368 -2.55 -12.66 19.69
CA TYR A 368 -2.47 -12.43 18.26
C TYR A 368 -3.37 -11.29 17.78
N THR A 369 -4.54 -11.10 18.40
CA THR A 369 -5.39 -9.94 18.11
C THR A 369 -4.61 -8.65 18.32
N ARG A 370 -3.93 -8.51 19.47
CA ARG A 370 -3.07 -7.36 19.72
C ARG A 370 -1.90 -7.27 18.75
N ALA A 371 -1.24 -8.38 18.47
CA ALA A 371 -0.15 -8.40 17.50
C ALA A 371 -0.60 -7.91 16.12
N PHE A 372 -1.72 -8.40 15.60
CA PHE A 372 -2.25 -8.04 14.29
C PHE A 372 -2.67 -6.57 14.18
N PHE A 373 -3.41 -6.06 15.18
CA PHE A 373 -3.93 -4.69 15.13
C PHE A 373 -2.92 -3.62 15.55
N VAL A 374 -1.88 -3.98 16.31
CA VAL A 374 -0.98 -3.00 16.91
C VAL A 374 0.50 -3.35 16.69
N GLU A 375 0.97 -4.49 17.23
CA GLU A 375 2.40 -4.72 17.38
C GLU A 375 3.12 -4.96 16.05
N ASN A 376 2.55 -5.80 15.18
CA ASN A 376 3.13 -6.08 13.86
C ASN A 376 3.22 -4.83 12.99
N GLY A 377 2.20 -3.96 13.09
CA GLY A 377 2.14 -2.69 12.35
C GLY A 377 3.24 -1.70 12.75
N GLN A 378 3.78 -1.79 13.98
CA GLN A 378 4.84 -0.88 14.46
C GLN A 378 6.09 -0.89 13.57
N LEU A 379 6.37 -1.98 12.86
CA LEU A 379 7.44 -2.01 11.88
C LEU A 379 7.28 -0.92 10.81
N LEU A 380 6.05 -0.57 10.45
CA LEU A 380 5.73 0.40 9.39
C LEU A 380 5.44 1.81 9.92
N PHE A 381 5.43 1.98 11.25
CA PHE A 381 5.15 3.25 11.95
C PHE A 381 6.28 3.64 12.90
N PRO A 382 7.49 3.91 12.38
CA PRO A 382 8.62 4.31 13.20
C PRO A 382 8.43 5.68 13.87
#